data_3786daec80de4aff4a7346da1ca636b2
#
_entry.id   3786daec80de4aff4a7346da1ca636b2
#
_cell.length_a   1.000
_cell.length_b   1.000
_cell.length_c   1.000
_cell.angle_alpha   90.00
_cell.angle_beta   90.00
_cell.angle_gamma   90.00
#
_symmetry.space_group_name_H-M   'P 1'
#
loop_
_entity.id
_entity.type
_entity.pdbx_description
1 polymer ?
#
loop_
_entity_poly.entity_id
_entity_poly.type
_entity_poly.pdbx_seq_one_letter_code
_entity_poly.pdbx_strand_id
1 'polypeptide(L)'
;MDPVIVSSKLTKRFRRVLAVDGLDLTVERGEVFGFLGPNGAGKSTTLRMMVGLIRPTRGSIRLFGHDVWREHCAAMKKVGAMVESPAFYKYLSGRDNLRILFNTGGKCTCKEIDEALDIVGLMGRANDKVKGYSQGMRQRLGIALAILGKPELVLLDEPTNGLDPQGMKEVRDLIKRLSRDLNLTVFLSSHLLHEVEQVCTRIAVVNKGHVVVTGKVSELLSGSKRYEIHADPADSFPDVLRELNWVNVNVVTDGVADIHLTGGSSAEVNRFLVERGFAVSALIPRKPSLEELYLELMAED
;
A
#
# COMPACT_ATOMS: atom_id res chain seq x y z
N MET A 1 -8.17 19.81 -5.02
CA MET A 1 -8.10 19.46 -3.56
C MET A 1 -6.71 19.82 -3.09
N ASP A 2 -6.55 20.33 -1.87
CA ASP A 2 -5.21 20.68 -1.39
C ASP A 2 -4.47 19.41 -0.93
N PRO A 3 -3.27 19.14 -1.44
CA PRO A 3 -2.52 17.96 -1.08
C PRO A 3 -2.10 17.99 0.40
N VAL A 4 -2.15 16.83 1.06
CA VAL A 4 -1.73 16.71 2.46
C VAL A 4 -0.25 16.39 2.62
N ILE A 5 0.35 15.73 1.62
CA ILE A 5 1.80 15.46 1.54
C ILE A 5 2.31 15.96 0.19
N VAL A 6 3.38 16.74 0.22
CA VAL A 6 4.13 17.12 -0.97
C VAL A 6 5.62 16.96 -0.68
N SER A 7 6.31 16.11 -1.44
CA SER A 7 7.78 16.08 -1.46
C SER A 7 8.32 16.62 -2.77
N SER A 8 9.44 17.31 -2.70
CA SER A 8 10.10 17.90 -3.86
C SER A 8 11.59 17.57 -3.86
N LYS A 9 12.02 16.79 -4.85
CA LYS A 9 13.40 16.32 -5.07
C LYS A 9 14.03 15.79 -3.78
N LEU A 10 13.21 15.04 -2.99
CA LEU A 10 13.60 14.56 -1.69
C LEU A 10 14.72 13.54 -1.84
N THR A 11 15.86 13.82 -1.18
CA THR A 11 17.05 12.97 -1.30
C THR A 11 17.65 12.70 0.07
N LYS A 12 17.99 11.45 0.33
CA LYS A 12 18.70 11.03 1.53
C LYS A 12 19.89 10.15 1.21
N ARG A 13 21.07 10.62 1.58
CA ARG A 13 22.33 9.88 1.50
C ARG A 13 22.85 9.58 2.90
N PHE A 14 23.16 8.32 3.16
CA PHE A 14 23.87 7.86 4.36
C PHE A 14 25.28 7.45 3.96
N ARG A 15 26.28 8.24 4.30
CA ARG A 15 27.67 8.01 3.89
C ARG A 15 27.77 7.64 2.39
N ARG A 16 27.91 6.35 2.07
CA ARG A 16 28.05 5.83 0.69
C ARG A 16 26.73 5.34 0.08
N VAL A 17 25.67 5.20 0.88
CA VAL A 17 24.38 4.67 0.42
C VAL A 17 23.43 5.81 0.11
N LEU A 18 22.93 5.87 -1.11
CA LEU A 18 21.85 6.76 -1.53
C LEU A 18 20.54 6.02 -1.29
N ALA A 19 19.88 6.31 -0.17
CA ALA A 19 18.69 5.57 0.26
C ALA A 19 17.40 6.12 -0.36
N VAL A 20 17.36 7.42 -0.69
CA VAL A 20 16.25 8.06 -1.40
C VAL A 20 16.89 9.08 -2.34
N ASP A 21 16.45 9.11 -3.61
CA ASP A 21 17.04 9.94 -4.63
C ASP A 21 15.98 10.66 -5.47
N GLY A 22 15.89 11.99 -5.25
CA GLY A 22 15.03 12.87 -6.05
C GLY A 22 13.53 12.56 -5.97
N LEU A 23 13.02 12.04 -4.84
CA LEU A 23 11.63 11.62 -4.71
C LEU A 23 10.67 12.81 -4.78
N ASP A 24 9.84 12.84 -5.82
CA ASP A 24 8.71 13.73 -5.96
C ASP A 24 7.41 12.96 -5.71
N LEU A 25 6.61 13.41 -4.73
CA LEU A 25 5.40 12.73 -4.31
C LEU A 25 4.32 13.74 -3.91
N THR A 26 3.08 13.44 -4.30
CA THR A 26 1.90 14.20 -3.89
C THR A 26 0.82 13.24 -3.42
N VAL A 27 0.27 13.47 -2.22
CA VAL A 27 -0.84 12.69 -1.66
C VAL A 27 -1.99 13.62 -1.36
N GLU A 28 -3.15 13.28 -1.90
CA GLU A 28 -4.37 14.07 -1.74
C GLU A 28 -5.12 13.70 -0.45
N ARG A 29 -5.99 14.60 -0.02
CA ARG A 29 -6.83 14.37 1.16
C ARG A 29 -7.81 13.22 0.94
N GLY A 30 -7.95 12.35 1.95
CA GLY A 30 -8.89 11.21 1.95
C GLY A 30 -8.40 9.99 1.16
N GLU A 31 -7.19 10.03 0.56
CA GLU A 31 -6.60 8.86 -0.10
C GLU A 31 -6.08 7.84 0.91
N VAL A 32 -6.17 6.56 0.54
CA VAL A 32 -5.30 5.51 1.09
C VAL A 32 -4.16 5.33 0.10
N PHE A 33 -3.00 5.87 0.44
CA PHE A 33 -1.83 5.90 -0.42
C PHE A 33 -0.82 4.82 -0.02
N GLY A 34 -0.50 3.92 -0.97
CA GLY A 34 0.49 2.87 -0.80
C GLY A 34 1.86 3.26 -1.32
N PHE A 35 2.90 3.13 -0.50
CA PHE A 35 4.29 3.36 -0.87
C PHE A 35 5.03 2.02 -0.90
N LEU A 36 5.23 1.47 -2.09
CA LEU A 36 5.55 0.08 -2.34
C LEU A 36 6.98 -0.11 -2.81
N GLY A 37 7.57 -1.22 -2.45
CA GLY A 37 8.88 -1.60 -2.98
C GLY A 37 9.56 -2.67 -2.14
N PRO A 38 10.68 -3.24 -2.62
CA PRO A 38 11.42 -4.26 -1.91
C PRO A 38 12.08 -3.71 -0.63
N ASN A 39 12.60 -4.62 0.18
CA ASN A 39 13.40 -4.22 1.33
C ASN A 39 14.64 -3.44 0.86
N GLY A 40 14.92 -2.33 1.55
CA GLY A 40 16.02 -1.44 1.17
C GLY A 40 15.69 -0.39 0.08
N ALA A 41 14.47 -0.37 -0.49
CA ALA A 41 14.07 0.62 -1.49
C ALA A 41 13.92 2.06 -0.98
N GLY A 42 14.10 2.30 0.34
CA GLY A 42 14.01 3.64 0.92
C GLY A 42 12.70 3.96 1.63
N LYS A 43 11.75 3.02 1.73
CA LYS A 43 10.40 3.24 2.30
C LYS A 43 10.42 3.81 3.72
N SER A 44 10.98 3.09 4.69
CA SER A 44 11.06 3.54 6.09
C SER A 44 11.91 4.81 6.24
N THR A 45 12.94 4.99 5.39
CA THR A 45 13.73 6.23 5.38
C THR A 45 12.87 7.42 4.98
N THR A 46 12.01 7.26 3.96
CA THR A 46 11.08 8.30 3.51
C THR A 46 10.06 8.63 4.60
N LEU A 47 9.45 7.60 5.23
CA LEU A 47 8.54 7.80 6.37
C LEU A 47 9.21 8.52 7.54
N ARG A 48 10.43 8.12 7.91
CA ARG A 48 11.19 8.81 8.97
C ARG A 48 11.50 10.26 8.63
N MET A 49 11.72 10.59 7.35
CA MET A 49 11.85 11.98 6.92
C MET A 49 10.51 12.73 6.99
N MET A 50 9.37 12.10 6.66
CA MET A 50 8.03 12.69 6.75
C MET A 50 7.65 13.05 8.19
N VAL A 51 8.07 12.24 9.17
CA VAL A 51 7.81 12.56 10.60
C VAL A 51 8.92 13.36 11.26
N GLY A 52 9.91 13.82 10.51
CA GLY A 52 11.01 14.65 11.02
C GLY A 52 12.05 13.91 11.87
N LEU A 53 12.09 12.58 11.86
CA LEU A 53 13.10 11.79 12.58
C LEU A 53 14.46 11.79 11.88
N ILE A 54 14.47 11.93 10.56
CA ILE A 54 15.68 11.97 9.74
C ILE A 54 15.64 13.16 8.81
N ARG A 55 16.66 14.04 8.89
CA ARG A 55 16.77 15.19 8.00
C ARG A 55 17.16 14.76 6.58
N PRO A 56 16.47 15.25 5.53
CA PRO A 56 16.88 15.02 4.15
C PRO A 56 18.26 15.65 3.87
N THR A 57 19.00 15.08 2.92
CA THR A 57 20.26 15.64 2.42
C THR A 57 19.98 16.78 1.44
N ARG A 58 18.92 16.65 0.63
CA ARG A 58 18.43 17.65 -0.31
C ARG A 58 16.90 17.51 -0.45
N GLY A 59 16.29 18.54 -1.04
CA GLY A 59 14.84 18.56 -1.24
C GLY A 59 14.08 18.95 0.02
N SER A 60 12.76 18.84 -0.03
CA SER A 60 11.86 19.22 1.07
C SER A 60 10.64 18.30 1.14
N ILE A 61 10.01 18.27 2.31
CA ILE A 61 8.70 17.65 2.54
C ILE A 61 7.81 18.67 3.22
N ARG A 62 6.58 18.80 2.73
CA ARG A 62 5.54 19.60 3.35
C ARG A 62 4.36 18.71 3.73
N LEU A 63 3.83 18.91 4.92
CA LEU A 63 2.60 18.31 5.38
C LEU A 63 1.60 19.43 5.66
N PHE A 64 0.42 19.35 5.05
CA PHE A 64 -0.59 20.42 5.13
C PHE A 64 -0.03 21.81 4.77
N GLY A 65 0.89 21.89 3.80
CA GLY A 65 1.55 23.11 3.37
C GLY A 65 2.75 23.54 4.21
N HIS A 66 2.95 22.98 5.42
CA HIS A 66 4.06 23.31 6.34
C HIS A 66 5.30 22.46 6.06
N ASP A 67 6.46 23.09 6.00
CA ASP A 67 7.74 22.38 5.86
C ASP A 67 8.08 21.62 7.14
N VAL A 68 8.32 20.30 7.01
CA VAL A 68 8.55 19.40 8.15
C VAL A 68 9.76 19.80 9.01
N TRP A 69 10.76 20.46 8.44
CA TRP A 69 11.98 20.83 9.16
C TRP A 69 11.99 22.25 9.65
N ARG A 70 11.30 23.17 8.97
CA ARG A 70 11.25 24.59 9.35
C ARG A 70 10.08 24.88 10.28
N GLU A 71 8.97 24.17 10.10
CA GLU A 71 7.70 24.39 10.78
C GLU A 71 7.19 23.10 11.45
N HIS A 72 8.09 22.34 12.09
CA HIS A 72 7.82 20.96 12.56
C HIS A 72 6.54 20.83 13.37
N CYS A 73 6.32 21.68 14.37
CA CYS A 73 5.12 21.61 15.21
C CYS A 73 3.82 21.85 14.42
N ALA A 74 3.84 22.76 13.44
CA ALA A 74 2.68 23.02 12.58
C ALA A 74 2.44 21.84 11.64
N ALA A 75 3.50 21.30 11.02
CA ALA A 75 3.45 20.16 10.12
C ALA A 75 2.92 18.89 10.84
N MET A 76 3.32 18.64 12.09
CA MET A 76 2.94 17.45 12.85
C MET A 76 1.60 17.56 13.57
N LYS A 77 1.01 18.75 13.68
CA LYS A 77 -0.20 19.00 14.48
C LYS A 77 -1.39 18.09 14.14
N LYS A 78 -1.48 17.68 12.88
CA LYS A 78 -2.59 16.90 12.34
C LYS A 78 -2.13 15.50 11.85
N VAL A 79 -0.96 15.06 12.31
CA VAL A 79 -0.34 13.81 11.86
C VAL A 79 -0.27 12.82 13.01
N GLY A 80 -0.79 11.63 12.79
CA GLY A 80 -0.51 10.45 13.59
C GLY A 80 0.46 9.54 12.86
N ALA A 81 1.38 8.90 13.57
CA ALA A 81 2.36 8.04 12.92
C ALA A 81 2.66 6.79 13.74
N MET A 82 2.81 5.68 13.04
CA MET A 82 3.39 4.46 13.55
C MET A 82 4.55 4.07 12.63
N VAL A 83 5.76 4.47 13.03
CA VAL A 83 6.99 4.16 12.31
C VAL A 83 7.72 3.09 13.11
N GLU A 84 7.95 1.94 12.49
CA GLU A 84 8.47 0.71 13.12
C GLU A 84 7.44 0.01 14.06
N SER A 85 7.88 -1.12 14.64
CA SER A 85 7.04 -1.86 15.57
C SER A 85 6.81 -1.08 16.86
N PRO A 86 5.55 -0.92 17.32
CA PRO A 86 5.28 -0.13 18.50
C PRO A 86 5.87 -0.77 19.76
N ALA A 87 6.63 0.02 20.52
CA ALA A 87 7.20 -0.37 21.79
C ALA A 87 6.25 -0.02 22.94
N PHE A 88 5.60 -1.03 23.51
CA PHE A 88 4.69 -0.88 24.63
C PHE A 88 5.28 -1.37 25.95
N TYR A 89 4.82 -0.80 27.06
CA TYR A 89 5.09 -1.30 28.41
C TYR A 89 4.31 -2.60 28.63
N LYS A 90 4.98 -3.73 28.53
CA LYS A 90 4.36 -5.08 28.52
C LYS A 90 3.55 -5.40 29.80
N TYR A 91 3.89 -4.77 30.92
CA TYR A 91 3.26 -5.01 32.21
C TYR A 91 2.06 -4.10 32.50
N LEU A 92 1.84 -3.10 31.64
CA LEU A 92 0.68 -2.22 31.69
C LEU A 92 -0.43 -2.73 30.76
N SER A 93 -1.66 -2.27 31.03
CA SER A 93 -2.81 -2.53 30.16
C SER A 93 -2.69 -1.80 28.83
N GLY A 94 -3.51 -2.19 27.84
CA GLY A 94 -3.60 -1.46 26.57
C GLY A 94 -4.01 -0.01 26.80
N ARG A 95 -5.02 0.21 27.65
CA ARG A 95 -5.52 1.54 28.06
C ARG A 95 -4.43 2.40 28.69
N ASP A 96 -3.68 1.85 29.66
CA ASP A 96 -2.62 2.60 30.34
C ASP A 96 -1.46 2.93 29.41
N ASN A 97 -1.13 2.03 28.48
CA ASN A 97 -0.14 2.31 27.44
C ASN A 97 -0.54 3.52 26.60
N LEU A 98 -1.77 3.56 26.09
CA LEU A 98 -2.25 4.69 25.31
C LEU A 98 -2.19 5.99 26.10
N ARG A 99 -2.68 5.95 27.36
CA ARG A 99 -2.68 7.13 28.26
C ARG A 99 -1.27 7.66 28.50
N ILE A 100 -0.32 6.79 28.84
CA ILE A 100 1.06 7.20 29.17
C ILE A 100 1.78 7.71 27.92
N LEU A 101 1.74 6.95 26.82
CA LEU A 101 2.47 7.31 25.62
C LEU A 101 1.93 8.58 24.95
N PHE A 102 0.62 8.78 24.94
CA PHE A 102 0.03 9.98 24.37
C PHE A 102 0.30 11.22 25.24
N ASN A 103 0.24 11.10 26.56
CA ASN A 103 0.47 12.23 27.47
C ASN A 103 1.91 12.77 27.44
N THR A 104 2.86 12.09 26.80
CA THR A 104 4.20 12.64 26.57
C THR A 104 4.20 13.77 25.53
N GLY A 105 3.23 13.82 24.62
CA GLY A 105 3.12 14.82 23.56
C GLY A 105 1.82 15.63 23.55
N GLY A 106 0.84 15.26 24.38
CA GLY A 106 -0.49 15.87 24.45
C GLY A 106 -1.26 15.50 25.71
N LYS A 107 -2.53 15.88 25.78
CA LYS A 107 -3.47 15.41 26.80
C LYS A 107 -4.64 14.73 26.13
N CYS A 108 -5.02 13.56 26.60
CA CYS A 108 -6.22 12.86 26.15
C CYS A 108 -7.13 12.52 27.33
N THR A 109 -8.41 12.49 27.07
CA THR A 109 -9.44 12.07 28.03
C THR A 109 -9.58 10.54 28.00
N CYS A 110 -10.15 9.97 29.09
CA CYS A 110 -10.47 8.54 29.11
C CYS A 110 -11.44 8.17 27.97
N LYS A 111 -12.36 9.06 27.61
CA LYS A 111 -13.31 8.85 26.51
C LYS A 111 -12.62 8.73 25.17
N GLU A 112 -11.65 9.58 24.86
CA GLU A 112 -10.89 9.51 23.60
C GLU A 112 -10.07 8.23 23.52
N ILE A 113 -9.51 7.75 24.63
CA ILE A 113 -8.81 6.47 24.68
C ILE A 113 -9.78 5.32 24.41
N ASP A 114 -10.97 5.35 24.99
CA ASP A 114 -11.99 4.32 24.79
C ASP A 114 -12.50 4.32 23.34
N GLU A 115 -12.74 5.49 22.76
CA GLU A 115 -13.09 5.65 21.33
C GLU A 115 -11.99 5.04 20.43
N ALA A 116 -10.72 5.33 20.70
CA ALA A 116 -9.62 4.79 19.91
C ALA A 116 -9.50 3.25 20.04
N LEU A 117 -9.68 2.71 21.25
CA LEU A 117 -9.69 1.27 21.51
C LEU A 117 -10.87 0.56 20.82
N ASP A 118 -12.03 1.20 20.79
CA ASP A 118 -13.21 0.68 20.08
C ASP A 118 -13.01 0.65 18.57
N ILE A 119 -12.50 1.75 17.99
CA ILE A 119 -12.18 1.84 16.56
C ILE A 119 -11.27 0.68 16.11
N VAL A 120 -10.25 0.33 16.92
CA VAL A 120 -9.31 -0.75 16.57
C VAL A 120 -9.78 -2.14 17.05
N GLY A 121 -10.98 -2.25 17.64
CA GLY A 121 -11.55 -3.52 18.12
C GLY A 121 -10.82 -4.12 19.31
N LEU A 122 -10.26 -3.27 20.21
CA LEU A 122 -9.55 -3.70 21.41
C LEU A 122 -10.25 -3.32 22.70
N MET A 123 -11.48 -2.76 22.64
CA MET A 123 -12.21 -2.32 23.83
C MET A 123 -12.44 -3.45 24.85
N GLY A 124 -12.81 -4.65 24.38
CA GLY A 124 -13.00 -5.83 25.24
C GLY A 124 -11.72 -6.36 25.90
N ARG A 125 -10.56 -5.92 25.47
CA ARG A 125 -9.23 -6.30 25.97
C ARG A 125 -8.46 -5.12 26.56
N ALA A 126 -9.09 -3.94 26.66
CA ALA A 126 -8.48 -2.66 27.05
C ALA A 126 -7.69 -2.73 28.37
N ASN A 127 -8.19 -3.49 29.34
CA ASN A 127 -7.61 -3.62 30.67
C ASN A 127 -6.62 -4.80 30.82
N ASP A 128 -6.46 -5.61 29.76
CA ASP A 128 -5.51 -6.71 29.77
C ASP A 128 -4.08 -6.20 29.57
N LYS A 129 -3.12 -6.84 30.21
CA LYS A 129 -1.69 -6.51 30.08
C LYS A 129 -1.20 -6.79 28.66
N VAL A 130 -0.48 -5.86 28.08
CA VAL A 130 0.03 -5.96 26.68
C VAL A 130 0.96 -7.16 26.48
N LYS A 131 1.58 -7.70 27.56
CA LYS A 131 2.35 -8.97 27.46
C LYS A 131 1.53 -10.15 26.92
N GLY A 132 0.21 -10.16 27.14
CA GLY A 132 -0.73 -11.18 26.68
C GLY A 132 -1.35 -10.87 25.30
N TYR A 133 -1.00 -9.76 24.67
CA TYR A 133 -1.51 -9.41 23.34
C TYR A 133 -0.80 -10.21 22.26
N SER A 134 -1.56 -10.66 21.25
CA SER A 134 -0.99 -11.15 20.01
C SER A 134 -0.24 -10.05 19.25
N GLN A 135 0.52 -10.42 18.23
CA GLN A 135 1.20 -9.42 17.39
C GLN A 135 0.19 -8.50 16.70
N GLY A 136 -0.92 -9.04 16.16
CA GLY A 136 -1.99 -8.25 15.56
C GLY A 136 -2.67 -7.30 16.56
N MET A 137 -2.88 -7.73 17.81
CA MET A 137 -3.39 -6.85 18.86
C MET A 137 -2.42 -5.70 19.18
N ARG A 138 -1.12 -5.98 19.23
CA ARG A 138 -0.10 -4.92 19.44
C ARG A 138 -0.06 -3.94 18.27
N GLN A 139 -0.17 -4.45 17.05
CA GLN A 139 -0.22 -3.61 15.84
C GLN A 139 -1.44 -2.70 15.85
N ARG A 140 -2.63 -3.23 16.16
CA ARG A 140 -3.86 -2.46 16.28
C ARG A 140 -3.79 -1.44 17.43
N LEU A 141 -3.14 -1.77 18.54
CA LEU A 141 -2.90 -0.80 19.64
C LEU A 141 -1.97 0.33 19.18
N GLY A 142 -0.97 0.05 18.31
CA GLY A 142 -0.11 1.07 17.68
C GLY A 142 -0.90 2.02 16.79
N ILE A 143 -1.83 1.47 16.00
CA ILE A 143 -2.74 2.28 15.18
C ILE A 143 -3.66 3.11 16.09
N ALA A 144 -4.18 2.55 17.22
CA ALA A 144 -4.96 3.30 18.18
C ALA A 144 -4.19 4.51 18.74
N LEU A 145 -2.91 4.33 19.06
CA LEU A 145 -2.04 5.43 19.50
C LEU A 145 -1.89 6.51 18.40
N ALA A 146 -1.71 6.08 17.14
CA ALA A 146 -1.56 7.00 16.03
C ALA A 146 -2.82 7.84 15.76
N ILE A 147 -4.02 7.29 15.98
CA ILE A 147 -5.30 8.01 15.74
C ILE A 147 -5.82 8.78 16.96
N LEU A 148 -5.23 8.60 18.15
CA LEU A 148 -5.76 9.12 19.42
C LEU A 148 -5.88 10.66 19.43
N GLY A 149 -4.98 11.37 18.77
CA GLY A 149 -5.04 12.84 18.64
C GLY A 149 -6.01 13.35 17.57
N LYS A 150 -6.88 12.51 17.02
CA LYS A 150 -7.80 12.84 15.92
C LYS A 150 -7.07 13.52 14.74
N PRO A 151 -6.01 12.88 14.20
CA PRO A 151 -5.25 13.42 13.08
C PRO A 151 -6.10 13.51 11.81
N GLU A 152 -5.60 14.22 10.80
CA GLU A 152 -6.17 14.20 9.45
C GLU A 152 -5.33 13.32 8.49
N LEU A 153 -4.08 12.98 8.89
CA LEU A 153 -3.16 12.11 8.18
C LEU A 153 -2.59 11.06 9.15
N VAL A 154 -2.60 9.79 8.73
CA VAL A 154 -1.95 8.70 9.47
C VAL A 154 -0.87 8.08 8.60
N LEU A 155 0.36 7.99 9.14
CA LEU A 155 1.53 7.39 8.50
C LEU A 155 1.80 6.02 9.15
N LEU A 156 1.81 4.94 8.36
CA LEU A 156 1.97 3.57 8.85
C LEU A 156 3.14 2.89 8.13
N ASP A 157 4.18 2.50 8.87
CA ASP A 157 5.31 1.74 8.32
C ASP A 157 5.05 0.24 8.44
N GLU A 158 4.89 -0.46 7.31
CA GLU A 158 4.69 -1.89 7.22
C GLU A 158 3.59 -2.43 8.19
N PRO A 159 2.34 -1.90 8.16
CA PRO A 159 1.34 -2.17 9.21
C PRO A 159 0.87 -3.62 9.28
N THR A 160 1.07 -4.44 8.24
CA THR A 160 0.68 -5.85 8.19
C THR A 160 1.86 -6.81 8.35
N ASN A 161 3.10 -6.29 8.48
CA ASN A 161 4.28 -7.12 8.50
C ASN A 161 4.34 -8.06 9.71
N GLY A 162 4.61 -9.34 9.43
CA GLY A 162 4.75 -10.39 10.45
C GLY A 162 3.44 -10.82 11.11
N LEU A 163 2.29 -10.43 10.58
CA LEU A 163 0.99 -10.91 11.02
C LEU A 163 0.61 -12.21 10.32
N ASP A 164 -0.22 -13.00 10.98
CA ASP A 164 -0.92 -14.12 10.36
C ASP A 164 -2.00 -13.61 9.38
N PRO A 165 -2.53 -14.45 8.48
CA PRO A 165 -3.52 -14.02 7.49
C PRO A 165 -4.77 -13.35 8.09
N GLN A 166 -5.21 -13.82 9.26
CA GLN A 166 -6.36 -13.22 9.95
C GLN A 166 -6.02 -11.81 10.47
N GLY A 167 -4.86 -11.64 11.10
CA GLY A 167 -4.38 -10.34 11.58
C GLY A 167 -4.15 -9.34 10.45
N MET A 168 -3.62 -9.81 9.30
CA MET A 168 -3.49 -8.98 8.09
C MET A 168 -4.85 -8.47 7.63
N LYS A 169 -5.86 -9.35 7.54
CA LYS A 169 -7.24 -8.98 7.16
C LYS A 169 -7.82 -7.94 8.13
N GLU A 170 -7.68 -8.16 9.44
CA GLU A 170 -8.18 -7.24 10.47
C GLU A 170 -7.55 -5.84 10.35
N VAL A 171 -6.24 -5.75 10.10
CA VAL A 171 -5.55 -4.46 9.90
C VAL A 171 -5.98 -3.80 8.59
N ARG A 172 -6.16 -4.55 7.51
CA ARG A 172 -6.67 -4.02 6.24
C ARG A 172 -8.08 -3.42 6.40
N ASP A 173 -8.97 -4.18 7.01
CA ASP A 173 -10.35 -3.74 7.23
C ASP A 173 -10.38 -2.49 8.14
N LEU A 174 -9.48 -2.44 9.14
CA LEU A 174 -9.30 -1.25 9.97
C LEU A 174 -8.85 -0.05 9.13
N ILE A 175 -7.83 -0.17 8.28
CA ILE A 175 -7.35 0.92 7.42
C ILE A 175 -8.47 1.45 6.51
N LYS A 176 -9.26 0.55 5.90
CA LYS A 176 -10.42 0.94 5.10
C LYS A 176 -11.45 1.73 5.92
N ARG A 177 -11.74 1.30 7.13
CA ARG A 177 -12.64 2.00 8.06
C ARG A 177 -12.12 3.39 8.42
N LEU A 178 -10.83 3.52 8.74
CA LEU A 178 -10.20 4.81 9.05
C LEU A 178 -10.39 5.82 7.90
N SER A 179 -10.21 5.38 6.66
CA SER A 179 -10.41 6.26 5.51
C SER A 179 -11.89 6.58 5.26
N ARG A 180 -12.76 5.57 5.24
CA ARG A 180 -14.18 5.75 4.89
C ARG A 180 -14.99 6.46 5.97
N ASP A 181 -14.87 5.96 7.22
CA ASP A 181 -15.77 6.36 8.31
C ASP A 181 -15.26 7.60 9.03
N LEU A 182 -13.94 7.78 9.10
CA LEU A 182 -13.31 8.92 9.76
C LEU A 182 -12.70 9.94 8.79
N ASN A 183 -12.83 9.70 7.47
CA ASN A 183 -12.29 10.56 6.40
C ASN A 183 -10.79 10.87 6.58
N LEU A 184 -10.03 9.91 7.11
CA LEU A 184 -8.59 10.03 7.32
C LEU A 184 -7.85 9.79 6.01
N THR A 185 -6.82 10.58 5.77
CA THR A 185 -5.80 10.25 4.78
C THR A 185 -4.85 9.24 5.40
N VAL A 186 -4.60 8.13 4.72
CA VAL A 186 -3.68 7.10 5.20
C VAL A 186 -2.54 6.94 4.21
N PHE A 187 -1.32 7.08 4.68
CA PHE A 187 -0.12 6.74 3.92
C PHE A 187 0.51 5.52 4.56
N LEU A 188 0.67 4.45 3.80
CA LEU A 188 1.27 3.22 4.30
C LEU A 188 2.42 2.75 3.42
N SER A 189 3.49 2.24 4.03
CA SER A 189 4.51 1.50 3.33
C SER A 189 4.20 0.01 3.33
N SER A 190 4.56 -0.69 2.28
CA SER A 190 4.50 -2.16 2.24
C SER A 190 5.47 -2.74 1.20
N HIS A 191 5.86 -4.00 1.40
CA HIS A 191 6.50 -4.82 0.38
C HIS A 191 5.55 -5.89 -0.18
N LEU A 192 4.33 -6.00 0.37
CA LEU A 192 3.30 -6.97 -0.02
C LEU A 192 2.31 -6.32 -0.99
N LEU A 193 2.53 -6.52 -2.29
CA LEU A 193 1.76 -5.88 -3.36
C LEU A 193 0.27 -6.26 -3.31
N HIS A 194 -0.03 -7.54 -3.10
CA HIS A 194 -1.40 -8.03 -2.98
C HIS A 194 -2.20 -7.35 -1.84
N GLU A 195 -1.56 -7.11 -0.69
CA GLU A 195 -2.20 -6.43 0.45
C GLU A 195 -2.60 -4.99 0.10
N VAL A 196 -1.71 -4.31 -0.59
CA VAL A 196 -1.90 -2.91 -0.98
C VAL A 196 -2.96 -2.75 -2.06
N GLU A 197 -3.00 -3.66 -3.02
CA GLU A 197 -4.04 -3.70 -4.06
C GLU A 197 -5.46 -3.72 -3.45
N GLN A 198 -5.61 -4.41 -2.31
CA GLN A 198 -6.91 -4.50 -1.64
C GLN A 198 -7.31 -3.27 -0.84
N VAL A 199 -6.37 -2.41 -0.46
CA VAL A 199 -6.61 -1.31 0.49
C VAL A 199 -6.42 0.06 -0.12
N CYS A 200 -5.41 0.23 -0.99
CA CYS A 200 -4.99 1.53 -1.46
C CYS A 200 -5.83 2.02 -2.65
N THR A 201 -6.08 3.31 -2.69
CA THR A 201 -6.71 3.98 -3.83
C THR A 201 -5.68 4.43 -4.85
N ARG A 202 -4.48 4.82 -4.37
CA ARG A 202 -3.36 5.27 -5.18
C ARG A 202 -2.06 4.72 -4.61
N ILE A 203 -1.08 4.51 -5.47
CA ILE A 203 0.22 3.95 -5.09
C ILE A 203 1.38 4.71 -5.73
N ALA A 204 2.55 4.57 -5.11
CA ALA A 204 3.84 4.78 -5.75
C ALA A 204 4.72 3.54 -5.51
N VAL A 205 5.26 3.00 -6.58
CA VAL A 205 6.24 1.91 -6.54
C VAL A 205 7.63 2.52 -6.53
N VAL A 206 8.45 2.10 -5.57
CA VAL A 206 9.84 2.59 -5.43
C VAL A 206 10.84 1.44 -5.56
N ASN A 207 11.92 1.71 -6.27
CA ASN A 207 13.06 0.82 -6.39
C ASN A 207 14.36 1.61 -6.24
N LYS A 208 15.34 1.09 -5.50
CA LYS A 208 16.67 1.71 -5.30
C LYS A 208 16.63 3.22 -4.98
N GLY A 209 15.60 3.66 -4.24
CA GLY A 209 15.43 5.05 -3.84
C GLY A 209 14.66 5.95 -4.81
N HIS A 210 14.26 5.47 -5.98
CA HIS A 210 13.51 6.21 -7.00
C HIS A 210 12.06 5.76 -7.08
N VAL A 211 11.15 6.66 -7.49
CA VAL A 211 9.80 6.29 -7.91
C VAL A 211 9.85 5.72 -9.33
N VAL A 212 9.38 4.49 -9.49
CA VAL A 212 9.28 3.82 -10.80
C VAL A 212 7.95 4.16 -11.46
N VAL A 213 6.86 4.06 -10.70
CA VAL A 213 5.51 4.39 -11.18
C VAL A 213 4.65 4.94 -10.04
N THR A 214 3.75 5.85 -10.37
CA THR A 214 2.71 6.34 -9.46
C THR A 214 1.39 6.48 -10.21
N GLY A 215 0.28 6.12 -9.57
CA GLY A 215 -1.04 6.22 -10.18
C GLY A 215 -2.13 5.64 -9.28
N LYS A 216 -3.39 5.79 -9.71
CA LYS A 216 -4.50 5.09 -9.06
C LYS A 216 -4.41 3.59 -9.36
N VAL A 217 -4.65 2.77 -8.34
CA VAL A 217 -4.63 1.30 -8.50
C VAL A 217 -5.55 0.86 -9.62
N SER A 218 -6.76 1.43 -9.71
CA SER A 218 -7.72 1.12 -10.78
C SER A 218 -7.21 1.48 -12.18
N GLU A 219 -6.48 2.58 -12.34
CA GLU A 219 -5.91 3.01 -13.62
C GLU A 219 -4.72 2.14 -14.03
N LEU A 220 -3.81 1.86 -13.08
CA LEU A 220 -2.64 1.00 -13.30
C LEU A 220 -3.02 -0.44 -13.68
N LEU A 221 -4.12 -0.94 -13.12
CA LEU A 221 -4.63 -2.28 -13.40
C LEU A 221 -5.66 -2.33 -14.55
N SER A 222 -6.09 -1.21 -15.11
CA SER A 222 -7.12 -1.17 -16.17
C SER A 222 -6.57 -1.39 -17.58
N GLY A 223 -5.25 -1.32 -17.77
CA GLY A 223 -4.61 -1.31 -19.10
C GLY A 223 -4.37 -2.69 -19.74
N SER A 224 -4.39 -3.74 -18.98
CA SER A 224 -4.01 -5.07 -19.48
C SER A 224 -5.24 -5.83 -19.99
N LYS A 225 -5.34 -5.94 -21.30
CA LYS A 225 -6.31 -6.83 -21.98
C LYS A 225 -5.78 -8.27 -21.97
N ARG A 226 -5.64 -8.85 -20.78
CA ARG A 226 -5.20 -10.24 -20.61
C ARG A 226 -6.41 -11.16 -20.48
N TYR A 227 -6.30 -12.31 -21.11
CA TYR A 227 -7.34 -13.33 -21.11
C TYR A 227 -6.72 -14.71 -21.00
N GLU A 228 -7.39 -15.57 -20.25
CA GLU A 228 -7.14 -16.99 -20.27
C GLU A 228 -8.11 -17.63 -21.27
N ILE A 229 -7.58 -18.39 -22.20
CA ILE A 229 -8.36 -19.09 -23.24
C ILE A 229 -8.23 -20.58 -23.03
N HIS A 230 -9.37 -21.25 -23.02
CA HIS A 230 -9.46 -22.69 -23.09
C HIS A 230 -10.07 -23.07 -24.43
N ALA A 231 -9.32 -23.83 -25.23
CA ALA A 231 -9.79 -24.26 -26.55
C ALA A 231 -9.31 -25.66 -26.88
N ASP A 232 -10.08 -26.35 -27.73
CA ASP A 232 -9.81 -27.70 -28.18
C ASP A 232 -9.80 -27.75 -29.74
N PRO A 233 -8.81 -28.41 -30.39
CA PRO A 233 -7.71 -29.19 -29.83
C PRO A 233 -6.62 -28.32 -29.13
N ALA A 234 -6.18 -28.81 -27.99
CA ALA A 234 -5.29 -28.10 -27.05
C ALA A 234 -3.91 -27.73 -27.65
N ASP A 235 -3.36 -28.62 -28.46
CA ASP A 235 -1.95 -28.54 -28.90
C ASP A 235 -1.70 -27.51 -30.00
N SER A 236 -2.71 -27.11 -30.77
CA SER A 236 -2.54 -26.31 -31.98
C SER A 236 -3.10 -24.89 -31.92
N PHE A 237 -4.05 -24.59 -31.05
CA PHE A 237 -4.66 -23.25 -30.97
C PHE A 237 -3.70 -22.14 -30.54
N PRO A 238 -2.66 -22.38 -29.72
CA PRO A 238 -1.73 -21.33 -29.37
C PRO A 238 -0.89 -20.85 -30.54
N ASP A 239 -0.52 -21.76 -31.45
CA ASP A 239 0.24 -21.40 -32.67
C ASP A 239 -0.61 -20.61 -33.64
N VAL A 240 -1.88 -20.94 -33.74
CA VAL A 240 -2.86 -20.18 -34.53
C VAL A 240 -3.09 -18.78 -33.98
N LEU A 241 -3.12 -18.61 -32.66
CA LEU A 241 -3.23 -17.29 -32.03
C LEU A 241 -2.03 -16.39 -32.32
N ARG A 242 -0.82 -16.94 -32.49
CA ARG A 242 0.39 -16.18 -32.84
C ARG A 242 0.34 -15.58 -34.25
N GLU A 243 -0.58 -16.03 -35.13
CA GLU A 243 -0.81 -15.40 -36.43
C GLU A 243 -1.43 -14.00 -36.32
N LEU A 244 -2.07 -13.71 -35.18
CA LEU A 244 -2.60 -12.38 -34.90
C LEU A 244 -1.50 -11.48 -34.30
N ASN A 245 -0.97 -10.54 -35.08
CA ASN A 245 0.12 -9.63 -34.72
C ASN A 245 -0.16 -8.79 -33.47
N TRP A 246 -1.40 -8.75 -33.00
CA TRP A 246 -1.86 -8.01 -31.83
C TRP A 246 -2.21 -8.92 -30.63
N VAL A 247 -1.88 -10.22 -30.72
CA VAL A 247 -2.05 -11.20 -29.64
C VAL A 247 -0.68 -11.74 -29.24
N ASN A 248 -0.28 -11.48 -28.00
CA ASN A 248 0.90 -12.10 -27.41
C ASN A 248 0.48 -13.31 -26.58
N VAL A 249 0.97 -14.50 -26.92
CA VAL A 249 0.72 -15.75 -26.18
C VAL A 249 1.86 -15.96 -25.19
N ASN A 250 1.56 -15.92 -23.88
CA ASN A 250 2.60 -15.93 -22.84
C ASN A 250 2.84 -17.35 -22.26
N VAL A 251 1.77 -18.06 -21.91
CA VAL A 251 1.85 -19.37 -21.25
C VAL A 251 0.89 -20.32 -21.94
N VAL A 252 1.33 -21.57 -22.16
CA VAL A 252 0.52 -22.65 -22.70
C VAL A 252 0.71 -23.88 -21.81
N THR A 253 -0.38 -24.38 -21.23
CA THR A 253 -0.35 -25.60 -20.43
C THR A 253 -1.69 -26.32 -20.59
N ASP A 254 -1.66 -27.57 -21.00
CA ASP A 254 -2.83 -28.50 -21.03
C ASP A 254 -4.14 -27.89 -21.60
N GLY A 255 -4.05 -27.22 -22.77
CA GLY A 255 -5.23 -26.64 -23.41
C GLY A 255 -5.67 -25.29 -22.89
N VAL A 256 -4.82 -24.62 -22.10
CA VAL A 256 -5.02 -23.27 -21.58
C VAL A 256 -3.93 -22.35 -22.10
N ALA A 257 -4.27 -21.23 -22.70
CA ALA A 257 -3.34 -20.19 -23.07
C ALA A 257 -3.64 -18.87 -22.36
N ASP A 258 -2.60 -18.28 -21.78
CA ASP A 258 -2.63 -16.89 -21.30
C ASP A 258 -2.23 -15.96 -22.46
N ILE A 259 -3.10 -15.01 -22.80
CA ILE A 259 -2.85 -14.07 -23.90
C ILE A 259 -2.95 -12.62 -23.42
N HIS A 260 -2.16 -11.77 -24.07
CA HIS A 260 -2.23 -10.32 -23.93
C HIS A 260 -2.57 -9.68 -25.28
N LEU A 261 -3.64 -8.88 -25.30
CA LEU A 261 -4.07 -8.17 -26.52
C LEU A 261 -3.47 -6.77 -26.55
N THR A 262 -2.62 -6.48 -27.52
CA THR A 262 -2.09 -5.14 -27.80
C THR A 262 -3.01 -4.33 -28.71
N GLY A 263 -4.00 -4.98 -29.34
CA GLY A 263 -5.04 -4.41 -30.17
C GLY A 263 -6.29 -5.28 -30.16
N GLY A 264 -7.29 -4.96 -30.95
CA GLY A 264 -8.50 -5.78 -31.11
C GLY A 264 -9.30 -6.00 -29.83
N SER A 265 -10.16 -7.02 -29.87
CA SER A 265 -11.06 -7.41 -28.76
C SER A 265 -11.07 -8.92 -28.54
N SER A 266 -11.47 -9.34 -27.34
CA SER A 266 -11.66 -10.76 -27.02
C SER A 266 -12.71 -11.44 -27.91
N ALA A 267 -13.71 -10.69 -28.38
CA ALA A 267 -14.71 -11.19 -29.32
C ALA A 267 -14.08 -11.53 -30.69
N GLU A 268 -13.13 -10.74 -31.16
CA GLU A 268 -12.40 -11.01 -32.41
C GLU A 268 -11.50 -12.23 -32.28
N VAL A 269 -10.82 -12.40 -31.12
CA VAL A 269 -10.03 -13.60 -30.82
C VAL A 269 -10.93 -14.85 -30.84
N ASN A 270 -12.08 -14.78 -30.16
CA ASN A 270 -13.03 -15.89 -30.14
C ASN A 270 -13.52 -16.26 -31.54
N ARG A 271 -13.94 -15.27 -32.34
CA ARG A 271 -14.38 -15.47 -33.72
C ARG A 271 -13.29 -16.12 -34.55
N PHE A 272 -12.08 -15.63 -34.48
CA PHE A 272 -10.91 -16.12 -35.22
C PHE A 272 -10.62 -17.60 -34.94
N LEU A 273 -10.69 -18.02 -33.66
CA LEU A 273 -10.51 -19.43 -33.29
C LEU A 273 -11.66 -20.31 -33.79
N VAL A 274 -12.91 -19.88 -33.63
CA VAL A 274 -14.09 -20.63 -34.04
C VAL A 274 -14.11 -20.80 -35.57
N GLU A 275 -13.78 -19.77 -36.34
CA GLU A 275 -13.68 -19.84 -37.84
C GLU A 275 -12.62 -20.84 -38.33
N ARG A 276 -11.63 -21.13 -37.50
CA ARG A 276 -10.58 -22.14 -37.75
C ARG A 276 -10.88 -23.52 -37.17
N GLY A 277 -12.08 -23.72 -36.64
CA GLY A 277 -12.55 -25.02 -36.19
C GLY A 277 -12.17 -25.38 -34.73
N PHE A 278 -11.69 -24.39 -33.95
CA PHE A 278 -11.45 -24.61 -32.52
C PHE A 278 -12.72 -24.42 -31.70
N ALA A 279 -12.92 -25.33 -30.73
CA ALA A 279 -13.99 -25.20 -29.77
C ALA A 279 -13.48 -24.39 -28.55
N VAL A 280 -13.85 -23.11 -28.46
CA VAL A 280 -13.51 -22.29 -27.31
C VAL A 280 -14.48 -22.57 -26.17
N SER A 281 -13.99 -23.24 -25.13
CA SER A 281 -14.79 -23.59 -23.94
C SER A 281 -14.84 -22.48 -22.89
N ALA A 282 -13.79 -21.63 -22.83
CA ALA A 282 -13.76 -20.48 -21.93
C ALA A 282 -12.85 -19.37 -22.50
N LEU A 283 -13.25 -18.11 -22.25
CA LEU A 283 -12.44 -16.92 -22.50
C LEU A 283 -12.63 -15.98 -21.32
N ILE A 284 -11.69 -16.09 -20.38
CA ILE A 284 -11.81 -15.51 -19.03
C ILE A 284 -10.91 -14.26 -18.98
N PRO A 285 -11.47 -13.06 -18.72
CA PRO A 285 -10.64 -11.88 -18.54
C PRO A 285 -9.78 -12.01 -17.28
N ARG A 286 -8.48 -11.92 -17.41
CA ARG A 286 -7.52 -11.87 -16.31
C ARG A 286 -7.33 -10.42 -15.88
N LYS A 287 -7.63 -10.12 -14.62
CA LYS A 287 -7.24 -8.83 -14.04
C LYS A 287 -5.75 -8.87 -13.77
N PRO A 288 -4.96 -7.93 -14.33
CA PRO A 288 -3.55 -7.83 -13.96
C PRO A 288 -3.44 -7.57 -12.46
N SER A 289 -2.44 -8.15 -11.84
CA SER A 289 -2.11 -7.88 -10.44
C SER A 289 -1.02 -6.81 -10.34
N LEU A 290 -0.94 -6.14 -9.19
CA LEU A 290 0.21 -5.25 -8.92
C LEU A 290 1.54 -6.01 -8.93
N GLU A 291 1.53 -7.33 -8.65
CA GLU A 291 2.73 -8.17 -8.70
C GLU A 291 3.23 -8.33 -10.13
N GLU A 292 2.34 -8.58 -11.07
CA GLU A 292 2.70 -8.67 -12.49
C GLU A 292 3.24 -7.34 -13.01
N LEU A 293 2.53 -6.24 -12.73
CA LEU A 293 2.99 -4.90 -13.08
C LEU A 293 4.39 -4.60 -12.49
N TYR A 294 4.61 -4.98 -11.24
CA TYR A 294 5.89 -4.79 -10.58
C TYR A 294 7.01 -5.58 -11.27
N LEU A 295 6.76 -6.86 -11.61
CA LEU A 295 7.74 -7.69 -12.30
C LEU A 295 8.09 -7.15 -13.69
N GLU A 296 7.10 -6.65 -14.44
CA GLU A 296 7.32 -6.00 -15.73
C GLU A 296 8.23 -4.77 -15.59
N LEU A 297 7.92 -3.88 -14.65
CA LEU A 297 8.71 -2.68 -14.38
C LEU A 297 10.14 -2.98 -13.91
N MET A 298 10.35 -4.11 -13.22
CA MET A 298 11.68 -4.51 -12.74
C MET A 298 12.51 -5.23 -13.82
N ALA A 299 11.88 -5.77 -14.86
CA ALA A 299 12.57 -6.42 -15.98
C ALA A 299 13.12 -5.40 -17.01
N GLU A 300 12.62 -4.16 -16.99
CA GLU A 300 13.06 -3.07 -17.87
C GLU A 300 14.24 -2.25 -17.28
N ASP A 301 14.56 -2.41 -15.96
CA ASP A 301 15.69 -1.77 -15.25
C ASP A 301 16.94 -2.70 -15.18
#